data_e26cef600969cbe916a1b2b705da93c4
#
_entry.id   e26cef600969cbe916a1b2b705da93c4
#
_cell.length_a   1.000
_cell.length_b   1.000
_cell.length_c   1.000
_cell.angle_alpha   90.00
_cell.angle_beta   90.00
_cell.angle_gamma   90.00
#
_symmetry.space_group_name_H-M   'P 1'
#
loop_
_entity.id
_entity.type
_entity.pdbx_description
1 polymer ?
#
loop_
_entity_poly.entity_id
_entity_poly.type
_entity_poly.pdbx_seq_one_letter_code
_entity_poly.pdbx_strand_id
1 'polypeptide(L)'
;VQWMGFDGNAHNHNNGDVDIGRLSVMAGLNVRDGEAILNPFLGKSFALAAVTTNYELNVDKPLSASSKNGRGIGYWLGMGSAVPGIEWGRREKRATHLSAYPLETVKKVERPTTIILDDEVPQVPKRAEFFARAEAGDLGEKSRVERGRFAFKHPFAMSMVSLIKRMVPEQDGQVYKEKVDNYNDPGANAKALKSISYLLGSEMTGICEIPRYAWYSNRKDGSEIPYKHKYAVVMLVDQGYETMEGASGDDFISGAQSMRAYMRGAEIAGVMAEHLRSNGFSSRAQTNADSDVVHIPLVLWAGLGELSRIGELVLNPFIGPRLKTVVMTTNMPLEVDKPIDFGLQKFCSSCLK
;
A
#
# COMPACT_ATOMS: atom_id res chain seq x y z
N VAL A 1 14.49 -12.33 -10.47
CA VAL A 1 15.53 -13.17 -11.12
C VAL A 1 16.87 -12.44 -11.26
N GLN A 2 16.90 -11.15 -11.64
CA GLN A 2 18.16 -10.39 -11.80
C GLN A 2 19.02 -10.36 -10.53
N TRP A 3 18.43 -10.18 -9.35
CA TRP A 3 19.12 -10.24 -8.04
C TRP A 3 19.67 -11.62 -7.68
N MET A 4 19.23 -12.66 -8.38
CA MET A 4 19.73 -14.03 -8.26
C MET A 4 20.81 -14.35 -9.29
N GLY A 5 21.23 -13.38 -10.08
CA GLY A 5 22.25 -13.52 -11.11
C GLY A 5 21.73 -14.02 -12.47
N PHE A 6 20.42 -14.03 -12.69
CA PHE A 6 19.81 -14.43 -13.98
C PHE A 6 19.30 -13.21 -14.74
N ASP A 7 19.32 -13.28 -16.06
CA ASP A 7 18.70 -12.27 -16.91
C ASP A 7 17.19 -12.26 -16.73
N GLY A 8 16.58 -11.10 -16.85
CA GLY A 8 15.14 -10.97 -16.76
C GLY A 8 14.65 -9.66 -17.36
N ASN A 9 13.73 -9.74 -18.31
CA ASN A 9 13.08 -8.61 -18.97
C ASN A 9 11.58 -8.66 -18.74
N ALA A 10 11.00 -7.54 -18.33
CA ALA A 10 9.56 -7.39 -18.18
C ALA A 10 8.96 -6.90 -19.51
N HIS A 11 7.82 -7.48 -19.89
CA HIS A 11 7.09 -7.15 -21.12
C HIS A 11 5.64 -6.80 -20.79
N ASN A 12 5.11 -5.79 -21.45
CA ASN A 12 3.73 -5.36 -21.38
C ASN A 12 3.16 -5.14 -22.79
N HIS A 13 1.93 -4.71 -22.92
CA HIS A 13 1.27 -4.50 -24.21
C HIS A 13 1.94 -3.45 -25.13
N ASN A 14 2.77 -2.57 -24.59
CA ASN A 14 3.51 -1.57 -25.36
C ASN A 14 4.89 -2.06 -25.84
N ASN A 15 5.31 -3.23 -25.38
CA ASN A 15 6.59 -3.82 -25.71
C ASN A 15 6.36 -5.00 -26.68
N GLY A 16 6.75 -4.82 -27.94
CA GLY A 16 6.48 -5.76 -29.02
C GLY A 16 7.44 -6.96 -29.13
N ASP A 17 8.39 -7.12 -28.20
CA ASP A 17 9.44 -8.14 -28.31
C ASP A 17 8.90 -9.58 -28.18
N VAL A 18 7.76 -9.75 -27.52
CA VAL A 18 7.10 -11.05 -27.32
C VAL A 18 5.59 -10.98 -27.53
N ASP A 19 5.01 -12.03 -28.12
CA ASP A 19 3.56 -12.20 -28.18
C ASP A 19 3.03 -12.70 -26.84
N ILE A 20 2.69 -11.76 -25.95
CA ILE A 20 2.21 -12.04 -24.59
C ILE A 20 0.90 -12.84 -24.64
N GLY A 21 0.05 -12.58 -25.62
CA GLY A 21 -1.20 -13.31 -25.81
C GLY A 21 -0.97 -14.81 -26.09
N ARG A 22 -0.07 -15.12 -27.02
CA ARG A 22 0.33 -16.49 -27.30
C ARG A 22 1.02 -17.16 -26.12
N LEU A 23 1.90 -16.45 -25.43
CA LEU A 23 2.55 -16.96 -24.22
C LEU A 23 1.54 -17.30 -23.12
N SER A 24 0.50 -16.49 -22.93
CA SER A 24 -0.54 -16.77 -21.92
C SER A 24 -1.34 -18.04 -22.21
N VAL A 25 -1.55 -18.37 -23.48
CA VAL A 25 -2.18 -19.64 -23.90
C VAL A 25 -1.24 -20.82 -23.67
N MET A 26 0.02 -20.67 -24.02
CA MET A 26 1.03 -21.73 -23.81
C MET A 26 1.27 -22.02 -22.33
N ALA A 27 1.20 -20.99 -21.47
CA ALA A 27 1.32 -21.10 -20.01
C ALA A 27 0.03 -21.61 -19.33
N GLY A 28 -1.00 -21.99 -20.06
CA GLY A 28 -2.23 -22.52 -19.48
C GLY A 28 -3.08 -21.49 -18.73
N LEU A 29 -2.84 -20.20 -18.94
CA LEU A 29 -3.63 -19.14 -18.30
C LEU A 29 -4.91 -18.84 -19.08
N ASN A 30 -4.87 -18.96 -20.39
CA ASN A 30 -5.94 -18.58 -21.30
C ASN A 30 -6.18 -19.62 -22.40
N VAL A 31 -7.30 -19.49 -23.09
CA VAL A 31 -7.61 -20.26 -24.32
C VAL A 31 -7.80 -19.29 -25.47
N ARG A 32 -7.49 -19.76 -26.69
CA ARG A 32 -7.75 -19.01 -27.92
C ARG A 32 -9.13 -19.40 -28.47
N ASP A 33 -9.91 -18.40 -28.86
CA ASP A 33 -11.20 -18.55 -29.51
C ASP A 33 -11.27 -17.62 -30.73
N GLY A 34 -10.91 -18.16 -31.89
CA GLY A 34 -10.64 -17.37 -33.10
C GLY A 34 -9.44 -16.45 -32.86
N GLU A 35 -9.64 -15.14 -33.05
CA GLU A 35 -8.64 -14.11 -32.75
C GLU A 35 -8.63 -13.67 -31.28
N ALA A 36 -9.67 -13.99 -30.52
CA ALA A 36 -9.79 -13.58 -29.12
C ALA A 36 -9.03 -14.53 -28.19
N ILE A 37 -8.48 -13.93 -27.14
CA ILE A 37 -7.89 -14.64 -26.01
C ILE A 37 -8.86 -14.52 -24.84
N LEU A 38 -9.23 -15.65 -24.25
CA LEU A 38 -10.21 -15.74 -23.19
C LEU A 38 -9.59 -16.42 -21.96
N ASN A 39 -9.77 -15.80 -20.82
CA ASN A 39 -9.49 -16.47 -19.55
C ASN A 39 -10.74 -17.27 -19.12
N PRO A 40 -10.60 -18.54 -18.70
CA PRO A 40 -11.74 -19.37 -18.30
C PRO A 40 -12.58 -18.77 -17.15
N PHE A 41 -11.99 -17.92 -16.30
CA PHE A 41 -12.62 -17.34 -15.12
C PHE A 41 -12.99 -15.88 -15.33
N LEU A 42 -12.15 -15.09 -16.01
CA LEU A 42 -12.30 -13.65 -16.16
C LEU A 42 -12.93 -13.23 -17.50
N GLY A 43 -13.13 -14.19 -18.41
CA GLY A 43 -13.62 -13.90 -19.77
C GLY A 43 -12.62 -13.04 -20.55
N LYS A 44 -13.04 -11.84 -20.96
CA LYS A 44 -12.19 -10.85 -21.66
C LYS A 44 -11.63 -9.77 -20.74
N SER A 45 -12.02 -9.75 -19.46
CA SER A 45 -11.72 -8.66 -18.51
C SER A 45 -10.42 -8.93 -17.75
N PHE A 46 -9.28 -8.92 -18.44
CA PHE A 46 -7.97 -9.07 -17.84
C PHE A 46 -6.90 -8.32 -18.63
N ALA A 47 -5.80 -8.02 -17.97
CA ALA A 47 -4.57 -7.53 -18.58
C ALA A 47 -3.47 -8.59 -18.49
N LEU A 48 -2.53 -8.57 -19.42
CA LEU A 48 -1.41 -9.52 -19.48
C LEU A 48 -0.08 -8.78 -19.37
N ALA A 49 0.84 -9.40 -18.64
CA ALA A 49 2.25 -9.05 -18.64
C ALA A 49 3.07 -10.35 -18.65
N ALA A 50 4.30 -10.28 -19.11
CA ALA A 50 5.22 -11.40 -19.12
C ALA A 50 6.59 -10.99 -18.60
N VAL A 51 7.33 -11.96 -18.07
CA VAL A 51 8.76 -11.81 -17.77
C VAL A 51 9.49 -12.92 -18.51
N THR A 52 10.48 -12.55 -19.33
CA THR A 52 11.41 -13.50 -19.93
C THR A 52 12.66 -13.60 -19.08
N THR A 53 13.23 -14.80 -18.96
CA THR A 53 14.43 -15.05 -18.16
C THR A 53 15.20 -16.26 -18.70
N ASN A 54 16.50 -16.32 -18.42
CA ASN A 54 17.33 -17.49 -18.61
C ASN A 54 17.36 -18.41 -17.36
N TYR A 55 16.59 -18.07 -16.30
CA TYR A 55 16.39 -18.97 -15.18
C TYR A 55 15.54 -20.17 -15.61
N GLU A 56 16.02 -21.37 -15.36
CA GLU A 56 15.32 -22.59 -15.73
C GLU A 56 14.09 -22.79 -14.83
N LEU A 57 12.93 -22.92 -15.47
CA LEU A 57 11.62 -23.07 -14.82
C LEU A 57 10.90 -24.30 -15.33
N ASN A 58 10.16 -24.96 -14.46
CA ASN A 58 9.16 -25.92 -14.90
C ASN A 58 8.07 -25.21 -15.69
N VAL A 59 7.70 -25.78 -16.82
CA VAL A 59 6.68 -25.20 -17.71
C VAL A 59 5.30 -25.81 -17.45
N ASP A 60 4.30 -24.95 -17.40
CA ASP A 60 2.90 -25.36 -17.36
C ASP A 60 2.42 -25.84 -18.74
N LYS A 61 1.33 -26.59 -18.75
CA LYS A 61 0.71 -27.08 -19.98
C LYS A 61 -0.43 -26.16 -20.40
N PRO A 62 -0.64 -25.98 -21.72
CA PRO A 62 -1.82 -25.30 -22.24
C PRO A 62 -3.11 -25.91 -21.70
N LEU A 63 -4.13 -25.08 -21.48
CA LEU A 63 -5.46 -25.58 -21.14
C LEU A 63 -6.07 -26.38 -22.28
N SER A 64 -6.71 -27.50 -21.96
CA SER A 64 -7.43 -28.30 -22.96
C SER A 64 -8.65 -27.54 -23.50
N ALA A 65 -9.08 -27.86 -24.73
CA ALA A 65 -10.27 -27.24 -25.32
C ALA A 65 -11.56 -27.47 -24.50
N SER A 66 -11.61 -28.54 -23.70
CA SER A 66 -12.72 -28.83 -22.78
C SER A 66 -12.81 -27.82 -21.62
N SER A 67 -11.74 -27.12 -21.28
CA SER A 67 -11.75 -26.05 -20.26
C SER A 67 -12.50 -24.80 -20.75
N LYS A 68 -12.81 -24.69 -22.05
CA LYS A 68 -13.66 -23.60 -22.56
C LYS A 68 -15.08 -23.59 -21.96
N ASN A 69 -15.60 -24.73 -21.55
CA ASN A 69 -16.95 -24.91 -21.02
C ASN A 69 -16.99 -25.09 -19.50
N GLY A 70 -15.90 -24.86 -18.82
CA GLY A 70 -15.73 -25.10 -17.38
C GLY A 70 -16.51 -24.21 -16.43
N ARG A 71 -17.47 -23.42 -16.93
CA ARG A 71 -18.44 -22.69 -16.12
C ARG A 71 -19.61 -23.61 -15.75
N GLY A 72 -19.35 -24.60 -14.89
CA GLY A 72 -20.40 -25.40 -14.29
C GLY A 72 -21.26 -24.59 -13.32
N ILE A 73 -22.33 -25.21 -12.82
CA ILE A 73 -23.26 -24.63 -11.83
C ILE A 73 -22.52 -24.00 -10.65
N GLY A 74 -21.40 -24.58 -10.22
CA GLY A 74 -20.55 -24.03 -9.16
C GLY A 74 -20.00 -22.62 -9.45
N TYR A 75 -19.62 -22.33 -10.69
CA TYR A 75 -19.18 -20.99 -11.07
C TYR A 75 -20.31 -19.97 -10.95
N TRP A 76 -21.52 -20.32 -11.42
CA TRP A 76 -22.70 -19.46 -11.36
C TRP A 76 -23.20 -19.25 -9.94
N LEU A 77 -22.92 -20.18 -9.03
CA LEU A 77 -23.23 -20.06 -7.61
C LEU A 77 -22.11 -19.33 -6.81
N GLY A 78 -21.13 -18.73 -7.50
CA GLY A 78 -20.00 -18.05 -6.84
C GLY A 78 -18.98 -19.01 -6.21
N MET A 79 -19.06 -20.30 -6.54
CA MET A 79 -18.15 -21.34 -6.07
C MET A 79 -16.94 -21.45 -7.02
N GLY A 80 -16.26 -20.32 -7.23
CA GLY A 80 -15.23 -20.18 -8.27
C GLY A 80 -13.89 -20.86 -7.98
N SER A 81 -13.83 -21.90 -7.15
CA SER A 81 -12.60 -22.64 -6.90
C SER A 81 -12.69 -24.09 -7.31
N ALA A 82 -11.53 -24.68 -7.61
CA ALA A 82 -11.40 -26.09 -7.96
C ALA A 82 -11.69 -27.07 -6.80
N VAL A 83 -11.83 -26.57 -5.58
CA VAL A 83 -12.10 -27.39 -4.39
C VAL A 83 -13.22 -26.78 -3.55
N PRO A 84 -14.51 -27.10 -3.87
CA PRO A 84 -15.66 -26.64 -3.10
C PRO A 84 -15.54 -27.10 -1.64
N GLY A 85 -15.76 -26.20 -0.68
CA GLY A 85 -15.75 -26.47 0.75
C GLY A 85 -14.49 -26.09 1.50
N ILE A 86 -13.29 -26.26 0.94
CA ILE A 86 -12.03 -25.86 1.62
C ILE A 86 -11.89 -24.35 1.60
N GLU A 87 -12.27 -23.67 0.53
CA GLU A 87 -12.20 -22.21 0.44
C GLU A 87 -13.30 -21.49 1.21
N TRP A 88 -14.47 -22.07 1.37
CA TRP A 88 -15.53 -21.49 2.20
C TRP A 88 -15.05 -21.33 3.65
N GLY A 89 -14.45 -22.38 4.23
CA GLY A 89 -13.89 -22.29 5.57
C GLY A 89 -12.67 -21.33 5.67
N ARG A 90 -11.94 -21.14 4.59
CA ARG A 90 -10.84 -20.14 4.53
C ARG A 90 -11.37 -18.72 4.39
N ARG A 91 -12.42 -18.48 3.59
CA ARG A 91 -13.06 -17.16 3.46
C ARG A 91 -13.70 -16.71 4.77
N GLU A 92 -14.32 -17.61 5.50
CA GLU A 92 -14.85 -17.31 6.84
C GLU A 92 -13.74 -17.00 7.85
N LYS A 93 -12.55 -17.61 7.68
CA LYS A 93 -11.39 -17.38 8.54
C LYS A 93 -10.53 -16.18 8.10
N ARG A 94 -10.71 -15.68 6.89
CA ARG A 94 -10.01 -14.46 6.47
C ARG A 94 -10.60 -13.29 7.23
N ALA A 95 -9.78 -12.68 8.08
CA ALA A 95 -10.10 -11.39 8.65
C ALA A 95 -10.18 -10.38 7.50
N THR A 96 -11.37 -10.14 7.00
CA THR A 96 -11.65 -8.99 6.14
C THR A 96 -11.78 -7.76 7.03
N HIS A 97 -11.61 -6.58 6.45
CA HIS A 97 -11.82 -5.32 7.18
C HIS A 97 -13.24 -5.14 7.74
N LEU A 98 -14.18 -6.03 7.42
CA LEU A 98 -15.57 -6.01 7.93
C LEU A 98 -15.87 -7.07 8.97
N SER A 99 -15.03 -8.10 9.14
CA SER A 99 -15.37 -9.28 9.92
C SER A 99 -14.86 -9.29 11.34
N ALA A 100 -13.86 -8.49 11.66
CA ALA A 100 -13.18 -8.59 12.95
C ALA A 100 -13.74 -7.68 14.03
N TYR A 101 -14.46 -6.61 13.66
CA TYR A 101 -14.93 -5.62 14.61
C TYR A 101 -16.29 -5.03 14.18
N PRO A 102 -17.29 -4.96 15.08
CA PRO A 102 -18.59 -4.36 14.75
C PRO A 102 -18.44 -2.88 14.41
N LEU A 103 -18.92 -2.47 13.22
CA LEU A 103 -18.83 -1.08 12.74
C LEU A 103 -19.46 -0.07 13.69
N GLU A 104 -20.55 -0.44 14.34
CA GLU A 104 -21.28 0.39 15.30
C GLU A 104 -20.50 0.71 16.57
N THR A 105 -19.43 -0.02 16.85
CA THR A 105 -18.57 0.25 18.01
C THR A 105 -17.47 1.26 17.71
N VAL A 106 -17.23 1.58 16.45
CA VAL A 106 -16.26 2.59 16.03
C VAL A 106 -16.91 3.97 16.06
N LYS A 107 -16.44 4.83 16.93
CA LYS A 107 -16.97 6.19 17.12
C LYS A 107 -16.04 7.21 16.47
N LYS A 108 -16.62 8.23 15.84
CA LYS A 108 -15.88 9.43 15.45
C LYS A 108 -15.72 10.34 16.65
N VAL A 109 -14.53 10.87 16.83
CA VAL A 109 -14.17 11.79 17.93
C VAL A 109 -13.48 13.04 17.37
N GLU A 110 -13.41 14.10 18.16
CA GLU A 110 -12.82 15.37 17.69
C GLU A 110 -11.28 15.34 17.69
N ARG A 111 -10.68 14.50 18.51
CA ARG A 111 -9.22 14.35 18.62
C ARG A 111 -8.84 12.87 18.74
N PRO A 112 -7.63 12.49 18.33
CA PRO A 112 -7.11 11.14 18.60
C PRO A 112 -7.20 10.78 20.07
N THR A 113 -7.47 9.53 20.38
CA THR A 113 -7.58 9.01 21.75
C THR A 113 -6.25 8.99 22.51
N THR A 114 -5.14 9.02 21.77
CA THR A 114 -3.81 9.25 22.34
C THR A 114 -3.68 10.70 22.81
N ILE A 115 -3.16 10.90 24.01
CA ILE A 115 -2.90 12.24 24.54
C ILE A 115 -1.79 12.90 23.71
N ILE A 116 -2.12 14.02 23.08
CA ILE A 116 -1.19 14.84 22.30
C ILE A 116 -1.14 16.22 22.94
N LEU A 117 0.02 16.58 23.45
CA LEU A 117 0.31 17.90 23.97
C LEU A 117 0.89 18.75 22.84
N ASP A 118 0.01 19.38 22.06
CA ASP A 118 0.36 20.00 20.77
C ASP A 118 1.55 20.98 20.85
N ASP A 119 1.63 21.73 21.96
CA ASP A 119 2.69 22.72 22.18
C ASP A 119 4.04 22.08 22.60
N GLU A 120 4.01 20.84 23.09
CA GLU A 120 5.19 20.13 23.58
C GLU A 120 5.78 19.17 22.55
N VAL A 121 4.98 18.71 21.56
CA VAL A 121 5.46 17.79 20.53
C VAL A 121 6.40 18.53 19.59
N PRO A 122 7.69 18.19 19.56
CA PRO A 122 8.66 18.90 18.71
C PRO A 122 8.51 18.53 17.24
N GLN A 123 8.84 19.45 16.37
CA GLN A 123 9.15 19.15 14.97
C GLN A 123 10.61 18.71 14.90
N VAL A 124 10.86 17.50 14.43
CA VAL A 124 12.20 16.90 14.43
C VAL A 124 12.75 16.76 13.00
N PRO A 125 14.08 16.75 12.81
CA PRO A 125 14.67 16.49 11.51
C PRO A 125 14.48 15.01 11.11
N LYS A 126 14.41 14.74 9.82
CA LYS A 126 14.29 13.37 9.26
C LYS A 126 15.39 12.43 9.76
N ARG A 127 16.58 12.97 10.03
CA ARG A 127 17.70 12.22 10.62
C ARG A 127 17.39 11.62 12.00
N ALA A 128 16.42 12.18 12.72
CA ALA A 128 16.01 11.69 14.05
C ALA A 128 15.06 10.48 13.99
N GLU A 129 14.58 10.07 12.82
CA GLU A 129 13.74 8.87 12.70
C GLU A 129 14.51 7.59 13.05
N PHE A 130 13.76 6.59 13.55
CA PHE A 130 14.33 5.32 14.04
C PHE A 130 15.27 4.65 13.03
N PHE A 131 14.85 4.48 11.77
CA PHE A 131 15.67 3.79 10.77
C PHE A 131 16.93 4.58 10.38
N ALA A 132 16.86 5.90 10.32
CA ALA A 132 18.02 6.75 10.06
C ALA A 132 19.01 6.70 11.23
N ARG A 133 18.53 6.67 12.46
CA ARG A 133 19.36 6.51 13.68
C ARG A 133 20.00 5.12 13.74
N ALA A 134 19.22 4.07 13.43
CA ALA A 134 19.74 2.70 13.39
C ALA A 134 20.85 2.55 12.31
N GLU A 135 20.63 3.11 11.12
CA GLU A 135 21.61 3.12 10.01
C GLU A 135 22.93 3.80 10.40
N ALA A 136 22.83 4.91 11.12
CA ALA A 136 24.00 5.66 11.58
C ALA A 136 24.71 5.04 12.79
N GLY A 137 24.13 3.99 13.40
CA GLY A 137 24.69 3.35 14.58
C GLY A 137 24.33 3.99 15.91
N ASP A 138 23.48 5.02 15.94
CA ASP A 138 23.06 5.73 17.16
C ASP A 138 22.37 4.82 18.18
N LEU A 139 21.79 3.72 17.70
CA LEU A 139 21.05 2.73 18.52
C LEU A 139 21.87 1.45 18.77
N GLY A 140 23.17 1.51 18.51
CA GLY A 140 24.12 0.40 18.68
C GLY A 140 24.22 -0.53 17.48
N GLU A 141 25.28 -1.33 17.46
CA GLU A 141 25.63 -2.20 16.32
C GLU A 141 24.56 -3.23 15.99
N LYS A 142 23.90 -3.81 17.01
CA LYS A 142 22.83 -4.78 16.78
C LYS A 142 21.68 -4.18 15.98
N SER A 143 21.24 -2.98 16.32
CA SER A 143 20.18 -2.26 15.60
C SER A 143 20.57 -1.95 14.15
N ARG A 144 21.83 -1.60 13.93
CA ARG A 144 22.38 -1.33 12.60
C ARG A 144 22.36 -2.58 11.71
N VAL A 145 22.78 -3.70 12.23
CA VAL A 145 22.79 -4.99 11.53
C VAL A 145 21.37 -5.48 11.23
N GLU A 146 20.47 -5.45 12.22
CA GLU A 146 19.09 -5.94 12.07
C GLU A 146 18.26 -5.05 11.13
N ARG A 147 18.52 -3.75 11.08
CA ARG A 147 17.91 -2.87 10.08
C ARG A 147 18.19 -3.35 8.65
N GLY A 148 19.42 -3.69 8.36
CA GLY A 148 19.82 -4.25 7.06
C GLY A 148 19.11 -5.58 6.79
N ARG A 149 19.06 -6.43 7.80
CA ARG A 149 18.45 -7.75 7.71
C ARG A 149 16.95 -7.70 7.37
N PHE A 150 16.19 -6.78 7.96
CA PHE A 150 14.74 -6.70 7.75
C PHE A 150 14.35 -6.51 6.28
N ALA A 151 14.97 -5.57 5.58
CA ALA A 151 14.59 -5.22 4.21
C ALA A 151 15.41 -5.97 3.14
N PHE A 152 16.65 -6.36 3.47
CA PHE A 152 17.67 -6.71 2.49
C PHE A 152 18.08 -8.18 2.52
N LYS A 153 17.49 -8.98 3.39
CA LYS A 153 17.88 -10.37 3.59
C LYS A 153 17.57 -11.27 2.38
N HIS A 154 16.48 -11.01 1.67
CA HIS A 154 16.05 -11.85 0.55
C HIS A 154 16.07 -11.09 -0.78
N PRO A 155 16.62 -11.68 -1.87
CA PRO A 155 16.69 -11.03 -3.19
C PRO A 155 15.34 -10.55 -3.72
N PHE A 156 14.26 -11.27 -3.45
CA PHE A 156 12.91 -10.89 -3.86
C PHE A 156 12.45 -9.58 -3.19
N ALA A 157 12.66 -9.43 -1.89
CA ALA A 157 12.38 -8.17 -1.18
C ALA A 157 13.21 -7.02 -1.74
N MET A 158 14.49 -7.27 -2.06
CA MET A 158 15.38 -6.30 -2.67
C MET A 158 14.93 -5.83 -4.05
N SER A 159 14.32 -6.71 -4.85
CA SER A 159 13.76 -6.35 -6.16
C SER A 159 12.64 -5.31 -6.01
N MET A 160 11.78 -5.47 -5.00
CA MET A 160 10.73 -4.49 -4.70
C MET A 160 11.31 -3.17 -4.16
N VAL A 161 12.30 -3.23 -3.26
CA VAL A 161 13.01 -2.03 -2.78
C VAL A 161 13.64 -1.25 -3.96
N SER A 162 14.24 -1.95 -4.92
CA SER A 162 14.82 -1.34 -6.12
C SER A 162 13.75 -0.58 -6.93
N LEU A 163 12.57 -1.18 -7.12
CA LEU A 163 11.47 -0.52 -7.82
C LEU A 163 10.94 0.69 -7.04
N ILE A 164 10.73 0.56 -5.73
CA ILE A 164 10.31 1.68 -4.86
C ILE A 164 11.28 2.86 -5.00
N LYS A 165 12.59 2.61 -4.96
CA LYS A 165 13.61 3.67 -5.14
C LYS A 165 13.55 4.33 -6.51
N ARG A 166 13.23 3.59 -7.57
CA ARG A 166 13.05 4.16 -8.92
C ARG A 166 11.80 5.04 -9.04
N MET A 167 10.80 4.83 -8.19
CA MET A 167 9.60 5.68 -8.16
C MET A 167 9.81 6.97 -7.35
N VAL A 168 10.92 7.15 -6.64
CA VAL A 168 11.16 8.37 -5.85
C VAL A 168 11.14 9.66 -6.69
N PRO A 169 11.74 9.73 -7.89
CA PRO A 169 11.65 10.93 -8.73
C PRO A 169 10.20 11.32 -9.11
N GLU A 170 9.29 10.35 -9.19
CA GLU A 170 7.89 10.57 -9.53
C GLU A 170 7.04 11.09 -8.36
N GLN A 171 7.61 11.15 -7.15
CA GLN A 171 6.92 11.68 -5.98
C GLN A 171 6.63 13.17 -6.09
N ASP A 172 7.51 13.89 -6.74
CA ASP A 172 7.40 15.30 -7.09
C ASP A 172 7.22 15.49 -8.59
N GLY A 173 6.80 16.67 -9.00
CA GLY A 173 6.65 16.99 -10.41
C GLY A 173 6.15 18.41 -10.63
N GLN A 174 6.15 18.79 -11.89
CA GLN A 174 5.66 20.11 -12.29
C GLN A 174 4.14 20.19 -12.11
N VAL A 175 3.68 21.27 -11.49
CA VAL A 175 2.25 21.59 -11.38
C VAL A 175 1.81 22.29 -12.66
N TYR A 176 0.69 21.86 -13.24
CA TYR A 176 0.11 22.49 -14.40
C TYR A 176 -0.32 23.93 -14.07
N LYS A 177 -0.10 24.85 -15.00
CA LYS A 177 -0.29 26.31 -14.73
C LYS A 177 -1.73 26.72 -14.53
N GLU A 178 -2.65 26.06 -15.20
CA GLU A 178 -4.08 26.35 -15.15
C GLU A 178 -4.78 25.35 -14.22
N LYS A 179 -5.52 25.88 -13.24
CA LYS A 179 -6.38 25.04 -12.42
C LYS A 179 -7.66 24.73 -13.19
N VAL A 180 -8.08 23.49 -13.12
CA VAL A 180 -9.36 23.06 -13.66
C VAL A 180 -10.48 23.56 -12.74
N ASP A 181 -11.52 24.18 -13.30
CA ASP A 181 -12.57 24.93 -12.56
C ASP A 181 -13.51 24.05 -11.69
N ASN A 182 -13.45 22.74 -11.80
CA ASN A 182 -14.43 21.83 -11.19
C ASN A 182 -14.13 21.40 -9.73
N TYR A 183 -13.13 22.00 -9.07
CA TYR A 183 -12.66 21.56 -7.75
C TYR A 183 -12.96 22.58 -6.63
N ASN A 184 -14.12 23.23 -6.68
CA ASN A 184 -14.52 24.25 -5.70
C ASN A 184 -15.21 23.67 -4.45
N ASP A 185 -15.67 22.41 -4.50
CA ASP A 185 -16.33 21.73 -3.37
C ASP A 185 -15.36 20.77 -2.65
N PRO A 186 -14.89 21.10 -1.42
CA PRO A 186 -13.99 20.25 -0.66
C PRO A 186 -14.55 18.86 -0.36
N GLY A 187 -15.87 18.72 -0.18
CA GLY A 187 -16.51 17.44 0.09
C GLY A 187 -16.53 16.54 -1.15
N ALA A 188 -16.87 17.11 -2.32
CA ALA A 188 -16.81 16.39 -3.60
C ALA A 188 -15.38 15.97 -3.93
N ASN A 189 -14.40 16.86 -3.71
CA ASN A 189 -12.98 16.57 -3.91
C ASN A 189 -12.50 15.40 -3.02
N ALA A 190 -12.84 15.44 -1.74
CA ALA A 190 -12.48 14.39 -0.79
C ALA A 190 -13.07 13.03 -1.21
N LYS A 191 -14.35 13.02 -1.60
CA LYS A 191 -15.04 11.82 -2.08
C LYS A 191 -14.39 11.26 -3.36
N ALA A 192 -14.05 12.13 -4.31
CA ALA A 192 -13.39 11.74 -5.56
C ALA A 192 -12.01 11.12 -5.30
N LEU A 193 -11.17 11.75 -4.47
CA LEU A 193 -9.84 11.22 -4.15
C LEU A 193 -9.91 9.88 -3.40
N LYS A 194 -10.86 9.72 -2.47
CA LYS A 194 -11.11 8.42 -1.82
C LYS A 194 -11.51 7.36 -2.85
N SER A 195 -12.40 7.69 -3.79
CA SER A 195 -12.83 6.75 -4.84
C SER A 195 -11.66 6.33 -5.75
N ILE A 196 -10.81 7.28 -6.14
CA ILE A 196 -9.60 7.01 -6.93
C ILE A 196 -8.64 6.11 -6.14
N SER A 197 -8.41 6.39 -4.85
CA SER A 197 -7.52 5.56 -4.03
C SER A 197 -8.01 4.12 -3.88
N TYR A 198 -9.32 3.92 -3.72
CA TYR A 198 -9.93 2.57 -3.69
C TYR A 198 -9.82 1.87 -5.04
N LEU A 199 -10.04 2.58 -6.15
CA LEU A 199 -9.84 2.02 -7.49
C LEU A 199 -8.40 1.54 -7.70
N LEU A 200 -7.43 2.27 -7.17
CA LEU A 200 -6.01 1.91 -7.23
C LEU A 200 -5.61 0.82 -6.23
N GLY A 201 -6.51 0.42 -5.33
CA GLY A 201 -6.31 -0.70 -4.41
C GLY A 201 -5.80 -0.32 -3.02
N SER A 202 -6.11 0.89 -2.55
CA SER A 202 -6.04 1.21 -1.12
C SER A 202 -7.14 0.46 -0.37
N GLU A 203 -6.83 -0.10 0.79
CA GLU A 203 -7.82 -0.77 1.64
C GLU A 203 -8.70 0.24 2.39
N MET A 204 -8.09 1.30 2.87
CA MET A 204 -8.78 2.39 3.57
C MET A 204 -8.11 3.71 3.28
N THR A 205 -8.90 4.78 3.18
CA THR A 205 -8.41 6.14 2.92
C THR A 205 -9.09 7.13 3.81
N GLY A 206 -8.30 7.98 4.46
CA GLY A 206 -8.76 9.10 5.27
C GLY A 206 -8.00 10.37 4.95
N ILE A 207 -8.57 11.51 5.28
CA ILE A 207 -8.03 12.84 4.99
C ILE A 207 -7.94 13.64 6.28
N CYS A 208 -6.81 14.32 6.50
CA CYS A 208 -6.66 15.23 7.64
C CYS A 208 -5.91 16.51 7.25
N GLU A 209 -6.03 17.56 8.07
CA GLU A 209 -5.04 18.63 8.06
C GLU A 209 -3.74 18.13 8.68
N ILE A 210 -2.61 18.61 8.16
CA ILE A 210 -1.29 18.16 8.63
C ILE A 210 -0.88 18.99 9.83
N PRO A 211 -0.82 18.42 11.05
CA PRO A 211 -0.34 19.14 12.20
C PRO A 211 1.16 19.46 12.07
N ARG A 212 1.59 20.55 12.68
CA ARG A 212 2.98 21.03 12.57
C ARG A 212 4.02 19.97 12.89
N TYR A 213 3.80 19.20 13.93
CA TYR A 213 4.73 18.15 14.37
C TYR A 213 4.77 16.92 13.45
N ALA A 214 3.84 16.78 12.52
CA ALA A 214 3.90 15.73 11.50
C ALA A 214 4.83 16.08 10.32
N TRP A 215 5.25 17.33 10.20
CA TRP A 215 6.30 17.71 9.24
C TRP A 215 7.67 17.50 9.87
N TYR A 216 8.60 16.90 9.13
CA TYR A 216 10.01 16.98 9.51
C TYR A 216 10.51 18.42 9.38
N SER A 217 11.44 18.84 10.26
CA SER A 217 12.05 20.16 10.15
C SER A 217 12.98 20.25 8.93
N ASN A 218 13.70 19.17 8.65
CA ASN A 218 14.67 19.08 7.57
C ASN A 218 14.67 17.68 6.99
N ARG A 219 15.08 17.54 5.73
CA ARG A 219 15.37 16.27 5.07
C ARG A 219 16.59 15.59 5.68
N LYS A 220 16.85 14.35 5.28
CA LYS A 220 17.97 13.54 5.80
C LYS A 220 19.35 14.18 5.52
N ASP A 221 19.48 14.90 4.43
CA ASP A 221 20.68 15.65 4.03
C ASP A 221 20.81 17.02 4.68
N GLY A 222 19.86 17.40 5.54
CA GLY A 222 19.81 18.71 6.23
C GLY A 222 19.13 19.81 5.43
N SER A 223 18.72 19.56 4.19
CA SER A 223 18.01 20.55 3.38
C SER A 223 16.62 20.87 3.93
N GLU A 224 16.14 22.08 3.70
CA GLU A 224 14.80 22.51 4.09
C GLU A 224 13.75 21.82 3.22
N ILE A 225 12.56 21.64 3.79
CA ILE A 225 11.40 21.12 3.06
C ILE A 225 10.76 22.30 2.32
N PRO A 226 10.74 22.29 0.96
CA PRO A 226 10.47 23.48 0.16
C PRO A 226 9.04 23.97 0.22
N TYR A 227 8.09 23.11 0.58
CA TYR A 227 6.69 23.49 0.70
C TYR A 227 5.97 22.70 1.77
N LYS A 228 4.94 23.35 2.35
CA LYS A 228 4.07 22.77 3.37
C LYS A 228 2.66 22.72 2.82
N HIS A 229 2.21 21.54 2.43
CA HIS A 229 0.83 21.32 2.06
C HIS A 229 -0.08 21.36 3.28
N LYS A 230 -1.34 21.76 3.07
CA LYS A 230 -2.31 21.83 4.18
C LYS A 230 -2.89 20.46 4.51
N TYR A 231 -3.15 19.63 3.51
CA TYR A 231 -3.89 18.38 3.65
C TYR A 231 -3.02 17.17 3.37
N ALA A 232 -3.32 16.08 4.09
CA ALA A 232 -2.81 14.75 3.83
C ALA A 232 -3.96 13.80 3.47
N VAL A 233 -3.83 13.12 2.35
CA VAL A 233 -4.63 11.94 2.00
C VAL A 233 -3.83 10.72 2.44
N VAL A 234 -4.32 10.03 3.45
CA VAL A 234 -3.65 8.92 4.11
C VAL A 234 -4.30 7.61 3.65
N MET A 235 -3.51 6.68 3.18
CA MET A 235 -3.97 5.43 2.63
C MET A 235 -3.34 4.25 3.36
N LEU A 236 -4.13 3.23 3.64
CA LEU A 236 -3.67 1.97 4.22
C LEU A 236 -3.62 0.89 3.13
N VAL A 237 -2.55 0.12 3.13
CA VAL A 237 -2.36 -1.05 2.28
C VAL A 237 -2.20 -2.28 3.16
N ASP A 238 -3.10 -3.26 3.02
CA ASP A 238 -3.06 -4.51 3.79
C ASP A 238 -1.88 -5.37 3.34
N GLN A 239 -1.15 -5.90 4.28
CA GLN A 239 -0.04 -6.84 4.04
C GLN A 239 -0.53 -8.27 3.74
N GLY A 240 -1.82 -8.55 3.98
CA GLY A 240 -2.45 -9.85 3.81
C GLY A 240 -2.42 -10.69 5.08
N TYR A 241 -3.54 -11.33 5.38
CA TYR A 241 -3.69 -12.14 6.60
C TYR A 241 -2.75 -13.35 6.61
N GLU A 242 -2.82 -14.18 5.57
CA GLU A 242 -2.03 -15.40 5.49
C GLU A 242 -0.52 -15.14 5.44
N THR A 243 -0.11 -14.08 4.73
CA THR A 243 1.31 -13.70 4.68
C THR A 243 1.81 -13.17 6.01
N MET A 244 0.96 -12.48 6.78
CA MET A 244 1.33 -12.02 8.11
C MET A 244 1.40 -13.20 9.10
N GLU A 245 0.44 -14.12 9.04
CA GLU A 245 0.44 -15.32 9.89
C GLU A 245 1.66 -16.21 9.60
N GLY A 246 1.98 -16.42 8.33
CA GLY A 246 3.15 -17.20 7.90
C GLY A 246 4.49 -16.49 8.06
N ALA A 247 4.52 -15.22 8.46
CA ALA A 247 5.77 -14.46 8.55
C ALA A 247 6.59 -14.74 9.81
N SER A 248 5.99 -15.38 10.82
CA SER A 248 6.67 -15.67 12.09
C SER A 248 7.83 -16.66 11.88
N GLY A 249 9.06 -16.18 12.09
CA GLY A 249 10.28 -16.97 11.90
C GLY A 249 10.71 -17.19 10.45
N ASP A 250 9.95 -16.68 9.48
CA ASP A 250 10.29 -16.74 8.05
C ASP A 250 10.86 -15.41 7.56
N ASP A 251 12.12 -15.42 7.21
CA ASP A 251 12.84 -14.23 6.77
C ASP A 251 12.47 -13.81 5.33
N PHE A 252 11.94 -14.72 4.52
CA PHE A 252 11.49 -14.40 3.16
C PHE A 252 10.15 -13.66 3.19
N ILE A 253 9.13 -14.26 3.82
CA ILE A 253 7.77 -13.72 3.82
C ILE A 253 7.72 -12.40 4.59
N SER A 254 8.40 -12.29 5.74
CA SER A 254 8.35 -11.10 6.60
C SER A 254 8.85 -9.84 5.89
N GLY A 255 9.95 -9.93 5.16
CA GLY A 255 10.47 -8.81 4.35
C GLY A 255 9.63 -8.56 3.10
N ALA A 256 9.29 -9.62 2.37
CA ALA A 256 8.59 -9.52 1.09
C ALA A 256 7.18 -8.93 1.22
N GLN A 257 6.38 -9.33 2.22
CA GLN A 257 5.05 -8.77 2.44
C GLN A 257 5.07 -7.26 2.74
N SER A 258 6.05 -6.83 3.55
CA SER A 258 6.22 -5.41 3.87
C SER A 258 6.60 -4.60 2.63
N MET A 259 7.57 -5.09 1.85
CA MET A 259 8.02 -4.39 0.63
C MET A 259 6.94 -4.38 -0.44
N ARG A 260 6.13 -5.44 -0.56
CA ARG A 260 4.97 -5.47 -1.45
C ARG A 260 3.96 -4.37 -1.12
N ALA A 261 3.62 -4.21 0.15
CA ALA A 261 2.67 -3.20 0.59
C ALA A 261 3.22 -1.77 0.39
N TYR A 262 4.51 -1.53 0.66
CA TYR A 262 5.16 -0.25 0.38
C TYR A 262 5.24 0.06 -1.11
N MET A 263 5.54 -0.93 -1.95
CA MET A 263 5.59 -0.77 -3.40
C MET A 263 4.21 -0.36 -3.96
N ARG A 264 3.15 -1.07 -3.57
CA ARG A 264 1.78 -0.70 -3.93
C ARG A 264 1.40 0.69 -3.43
N GLY A 265 1.76 1.01 -2.19
CA GLY A 265 1.52 2.35 -1.64
C GLY A 265 2.21 3.44 -2.44
N ALA A 266 3.47 3.24 -2.85
CA ALA A 266 4.20 4.18 -3.66
C ALA A 266 3.55 4.39 -5.05
N GLU A 267 3.09 3.32 -5.68
CA GLU A 267 2.33 3.36 -6.94
C GLU A 267 1.05 4.21 -6.78
N ILE A 268 0.21 3.89 -5.78
CA ILE A 268 -1.06 4.60 -5.53
C ILE A 268 -0.82 6.09 -5.30
N ALA A 269 0.08 6.43 -4.38
CA ALA A 269 0.35 7.83 -4.04
C ALA A 269 0.99 8.60 -5.20
N GLY A 270 1.86 7.97 -5.98
CA GLY A 270 2.50 8.57 -7.16
C GLY A 270 1.46 8.94 -8.22
N VAL A 271 0.58 7.99 -8.58
CA VAL A 271 -0.50 8.23 -9.55
C VAL A 271 -1.45 9.33 -9.08
N MET A 272 -1.85 9.31 -7.81
CA MET A 272 -2.73 10.33 -7.25
C MET A 272 -2.07 11.71 -7.21
N ALA A 273 -0.80 11.79 -6.85
CA ALA A 273 -0.06 13.05 -6.82
C ALA A 273 0.07 13.65 -8.22
N GLU A 274 0.42 12.83 -9.22
CA GLU A 274 0.49 13.26 -10.62
C GLU A 274 -0.88 13.73 -11.14
N HIS A 275 -1.95 13.00 -10.82
CA HIS A 275 -3.30 13.41 -11.17
C HIS A 275 -3.62 14.82 -10.65
N LEU A 276 -3.28 15.14 -9.41
CA LEU A 276 -3.53 16.47 -8.85
C LEU A 276 -2.64 17.55 -9.50
N ARG A 277 -1.36 17.26 -9.74
CA ARG A 277 -0.45 18.19 -10.44
C ARG A 277 -0.93 18.51 -11.85
N SER A 278 -1.41 17.52 -12.58
CA SER A 278 -2.01 17.67 -13.90
C SER A 278 -3.29 18.53 -13.90
N ASN A 279 -3.97 18.63 -12.74
CA ASN A 279 -5.14 19.50 -12.55
C ASN A 279 -4.81 20.85 -11.89
N GLY A 280 -3.53 21.20 -11.79
CA GLY A 280 -3.07 22.50 -11.29
C GLY A 280 -2.98 22.62 -9.77
N PHE A 281 -2.99 21.49 -9.04
CA PHE A 281 -2.83 21.47 -7.57
C PHE A 281 -1.46 20.93 -7.16
N SER A 282 -0.74 21.67 -6.34
CA SER A 282 0.51 21.18 -5.76
C SER A 282 0.23 19.93 -4.91
N SER A 283 0.97 18.87 -5.19
CA SER A 283 0.86 17.61 -4.47
C SER A 283 2.16 16.81 -4.53
N ARG A 284 2.41 16.02 -3.49
CA ARG A 284 3.58 15.17 -3.37
C ARG A 284 3.21 13.81 -2.75
N ALA A 285 3.71 12.74 -3.35
CA ALA A 285 3.66 11.43 -2.75
C ALA A 285 4.69 11.33 -1.61
N GLN A 286 4.28 10.78 -0.47
CA GLN A 286 5.10 10.60 0.72
C GLN A 286 5.21 9.10 0.98
N THR A 287 6.33 8.49 0.66
CA THR A 287 6.50 7.04 0.70
C THR A 287 7.54 6.63 1.75
N ASN A 288 7.68 5.33 1.98
CA ASN A 288 8.72 4.81 2.85
C ASN A 288 10.15 5.07 2.35
N ALA A 289 10.34 5.28 1.05
CA ALA A 289 11.66 5.57 0.48
C ALA A 289 12.05 7.04 0.68
N ASP A 290 11.06 7.94 0.54
CA ASP A 290 11.26 9.37 0.77
C ASP A 290 9.95 10.00 1.23
N SER A 291 9.99 10.72 2.35
CA SER A 291 8.85 11.40 2.95
C SER A 291 9.31 12.63 3.74
N ASP A 292 8.59 13.73 3.57
CA ASP A 292 8.76 14.95 4.34
C ASP A 292 7.87 14.99 5.60
N VAL A 293 7.02 13.95 5.79
CA VAL A 293 6.07 13.87 6.91
C VAL A 293 6.20 12.57 7.70
N VAL A 294 5.84 12.62 8.97
CA VAL A 294 5.69 11.45 9.85
C VAL A 294 4.28 10.89 9.65
N HIS A 295 4.17 9.64 9.23
CA HIS A 295 2.87 9.04 8.84
C HIS A 295 1.96 8.73 10.04
N ILE A 296 2.50 8.27 11.17
CA ILE A 296 1.70 7.82 12.32
C ILE A 296 0.71 8.89 12.81
N PRO A 297 1.11 10.14 13.07
CA PRO A 297 0.15 11.17 13.46
C PRO A 297 -0.96 11.38 12.42
N LEU A 298 -0.61 11.32 11.14
CA LEU A 298 -1.57 11.52 10.06
C LEU A 298 -2.61 10.40 10.00
N VAL A 299 -2.21 9.15 10.27
CA VAL A 299 -3.16 8.01 10.37
C VAL A 299 -4.18 8.24 11.49
N LEU A 300 -3.73 8.76 12.63
CA LEU A 300 -4.60 9.04 13.77
C LEU A 300 -5.59 10.17 13.46
N TRP A 301 -5.11 11.28 12.89
CA TRP A 301 -5.95 12.42 12.53
C TRP A 301 -6.89 12.13 11.36
N ALA A 302 -6.49 11.26 10.43
CA ALA A 302 -7.34 10.83 9.31
C ALA A 302 -8.39 9.77 9.70
N GLY A 303 -8.48 9.39 10.99
CA GLY A 303 -9.48 8.45 11.48
C GLY A 303 -9.28 7.01 11.01
N LEU A 304 -8.05 6.59 10.80
CA LEU A 304 -7.72 5.27 10.28
C LEU A 304 -7.23 4.28 11.35
N GLY A 305 -7.13 4.71 12.61
CA GLY A 305 -6.74 3.84 13.72
C GLY A 305 -6.42 4.57 15.01
N GLU A 306 -6.04 3.81 16.02
CA GLU A 306 -5.57 4.31 17.32
C GLU A 306 -4.12 3.83 17.56
N LEU A 307 -3.36 4.63 18.31
CA LEU A 307 -1.97 4.32 18.64
C LEU A 307 -1.90 3.22 19.72
N SER A 308 -1.13 2.19 19.47
CA SER A 308 -0.88 1.14 20.46
C SER A 308 0.03 1.61 21.60
N ARG A 309 0.06 0.84 22.70
CA ARG A 309 0.91 1.12 23.86
C ARG A 309 2.41 1.12 23.59
N ILE A 310 2.85 0.45 22.53
CA ILE A 310 4.27 0.45 22.14
C ILE A 310 4.70 1.74 21.42
N GLY A 311 3.75 2.61 21.07
CA GLY A 311 4.03 3.96 20.53
C GLY A 311 4.35 4.03 19.04
N GLU A 312 4.67 2.94 18.38
CA GLU A 312 5.08 2.93 16.96
C GLU A 312 4.06 2.24 16.04
N LEU A 313 3.15 1.49 16.62
CA LEU A 313 2.18 0.67 15.89
C LEU A 313 0.78 1.26 16.02
N VAL A 314 0.20 1.61 14.89
CA VAL A 314 -1.24 1.94 14.80
C VAL A 314 -2.03 0.67 14.60
N LEU A 315 -3.10 0.51 15.36
CA LEU A 315 -4.08 -0.54 15.17
C LEU A 315 -5.32 0.02 14.47
N ASN A 316 -5.72 -0.65 13.42
CA ASN A 316 -6.96 -0.38 12.70
C ASN A 316 -8.02 -1.37 13.17
N PRO A 317 -9.29 -0.97 13.41
CA PRO A 317 -10.31 -1.85 13.94
C PRO A 317 -10.66 -3.05 13.02
N PHE A 318 -10.36 -2.97 11.73
CA PHE A 318 -10.72 -4.00 10.74
C PHE A 318 -9.55 -4.88 10.32
N ILE A 319 -8.40 -4.29 10.04
CA ILE A 319 -7.21 -5.00 9.56
C ILE A 319 -6.12 -5.15 10.63
N GLY A 320 -6.37 -4.65 11.84
CA GLY A 320 -5.42 -4.73 12.96
C GLY A 320 -4.07 -4.05 12.64
N PRO A 321 -2.95 -4.67 13.00
CA PRO A 321 -1.61 -4.11 12.78
C PRO A 321 -1.02 -4.41 11.39
N ARG A 322 -1.68 -5.24 10.56
CA ARG A 322 -1.09 -5.73 9.32
C ARG A 322 -1.24 -4.76 8.15
N LEU A 323 -0.82 -3.54 8.35
CA LEU A 323 -0.93 -2.45 7.39
C LEU A 323 0.42 -1.77 7.14
N LYS A 324 0.55 -1.19 5.96
CA LYS A 324 1.52 -0.14 5.66
C LYS A 324 0.77 1.12 5.26
N THR A 325 1.37 2.25 5.60
CA THR A 325 0.80 3.56 5.28
C THR A 325 1.56 4.19 4.14
N VAL A 326 0.82 4.86 3.28
CA VAL A 326 1.36 5.81 2.31
C VAL A 326 0.52 7.08 2.37
N VAL A 327 1.13 8.21 2.12
CA VAL A 327 0.48 9.51 2.22
C VAL A 327 0.69 10.26 0.92
N MET A 328 -0.30 11.03 0.51
CA MET A 328 -0.17 12.10 -0.48
C MET A 328 -0.49 13.42 0.22
N THR A 329 0.37 14.41 0.09
CA THR A 329 0.14 15.76 0.62
C THR A 329 -0.25 16.72 -0.49
N THR A 330 -1.16 17.67 -0.21
CA THR A 330 -1.67 18.62 -1.22
C THR A 330 -2.24 19.89 -0.60
N ASN A 331 -2.32 20.96 -1.42
CA ASN A 331 -3.07 22.18 -1.13
C ASN A 331 -4.46 22.24 -1.79
N MET A 332 -4.88 21.17 -2.49
CA MET A 332 -6.25 21.07 -2.97
C MET A 332 -7.21 21.16 -1.77
N PRO A 333 -8.27 22.00 -1.83
CA PRO A 333 -9.26 22.06 -0.76
C PRO A 333 -9.96 20.72 -0.56
N LEU A 334 -9.90 20.18 0.66
CA LEU A 334 -10.45 18.86 1.01
C LEU A 334 -11.25 18.95 2.30
N GLU A 335 -12.38 18.25 2.34
CA GLU A 335 -13.07 17.95 3.60
C GLU A 335 -12.29 16.90 4.37
N VAL A 336 -12.07 17.15 5.66
CA VAL A 336 -11.28 16.27 6.52
C VAL A 336 -12.16 15.26 7.26
N ASP A 337 -11.60 14.08 7.49
CA ASP A 337 -12.21 13.06 8.34
C ASP A 337 -11.96 13.38 9.83
N LYS A 338 -12.72 12.74 10.70
CA LYS A 338 -12.52 12.80 12.13
C LYS A 338 -11.76 11.57 12.63
N PRO A 339 -10.91 11.74 13.65
CA PRO A 339 -10.32 10.61 14.37
C PRO A 339 -11.37 9.63 14.88
N ILE A 340 -10.93 8.40 15.18
CA ILE A 340 -11.81 7.35 15.67
C ILE A 340 -11.40 6.87 17.07
N ASP A 341 -12.40 6.38 17.78
CA ASP A 341 -12.27 5.62 19.03
C ASP A 341 -12.99 4.28 18.82
N PHE A 342 -12.25 3.18 18.87
CA PHE A 342 -12.80 1.84 18.90
C PHE A 342 -12.51 1.09 20.20
N GLY A 343 -12.05 1.83 21.23
CA GLY A 343 -11.87 1.31 22.58
C GLY A 343 -10.48 0.75 22.86
N LEU A 344 -9.49 0.98 22.01
CA LEU A 344 -8.12 0.47 22.18
C LEU A 344 -7.50 0.99 23.49
N GLN A 345 -7.61 2.28 23.77
CA GLN A 345 -7.02 2.86 24.98
C GLN A 345 -7.67 2.29 26.25
N LYS A 346 -9.01 2.08 26.22
CA LYS A 346 -9.73 1.44 27.34
C LYS A 346 -9.28 -0.02 27.51
N PHE A 347 -9.15 -0.78 26.42
CA PHE A 347 -8.62 -2.14 26.47
C PHE A 347 -7.22 -2.17 27.06
N CYS A 348 -6.32 -1.33 26.56
CA CYS A 348 -4.94 -1.25 27.06
C CYS A 348 -4.86 -0.85 28.52
N SER A 349 -5.74 0.03 29.02
CA SER A 349 -5.75 0.44 30.43
C SER A 349 -6.21 -0.67 31.37
N SER A 350 -7.01 -1.63 30.89
CA SER A 350 -7.45 -2.80 31.64
C SER A 350 -6.50 -4.01 31.52
N CYS A 351 -5.51 -3.94 30.63
CA CYS A 351 -4.55 -5.00 30.42
C CYS A 351 -3.45 -4.93 31.48
N LEU A 352 -3.35 -5.97 32.31
CA LEU A 352 -2.35 -6.07 33.40
C LEU A 352 -1.00 -6.69 32.95
N LYS A 353 -0.80 -6.87 31.65
CA LYS A 353 0.44 -7.43 31.06
C LYS A 353 1.41 -6.34 30.64
#